data_ec69b285f10ae7e702efa9970d1e5236
#
_entry.id   ec69b285f10ae7e702efa9970d1e5236
#
_cell.length_a   1.000
_cell.length_b   1.000
_cell.length_c   1.000
_cell.angle_alpha   90.00
_cell.angle_beta   90.00
_cell.angle_gamma   90.00
#
_symmetry.space_group_name_H-M   'P 1'
#
loop_
_entity.id
_entity.type
_entity.pdbx_description
1 polymer ?
#
loop_
_entity_poly.entity_id
_entity_poly.type
_entity_poly.pdbx_seq_one_letter_code
_entity_poly.pdbx_strand_id
1 'polypeptide(L)'
;METGLNDCRAVFHGATRIALRDGQLSNGEKRLLVKLAHALRLDEDEPKQVYDAVVEEKSPGVGRRIGRLEKGMVYGQVLEAVLIHTDRSDDELTLVAYLRRAFSISDSEHRAITRSLDRQLEDTIHRNVLQDFRMRLDDTMERIGGIFDRLGFQI
;
A
#
# COMPACT_ATOMS: atom_id res chain seq x y z
N MET A 1 -1.92 14.02 -17.84
CA MET A 1 -0.72 13.87 -16.99
C MET A 1 -1.03 12.93 -15.84
N GLU A 2 -0.23 11.90 -15.66
CA GLU A 2 -0.42 10.98 -14.54
C GLU A 2 0.03 11.63 -13.23
N THR A 3 -0.73 11.41 -12.16
CA THR A 3 -0.41 11.90 -10.82
C THR A 3 0.07 10.75 -9.94
N GLY A 4 0.83 11.10 -8.90
CA GLY A 4 1.40 10.13 -7.98
C GLY A 4 2.69 9.52 -8.51
N LEU A 5 3.12 8.43 -7.88
CA LEU A 5 4.33 7.72 -8.27
C LEU A 5 4.06 6.79 -9.45
N ASN A 6 4.97 6.76 -10.41
CA ASN A 6 4.83 5.99 -11.65
C ASN A 6 5.91 4.92 -11.84
N ASP A 7 6.73 4.69 -10.83
CA ASP A 7 7.85 3.74 -10.87
C ASP A 7 7.70 2.70 -9.75
N CYS A 8 7.77 1.42 -10.13
CA CYS A 8 7.53 0.33 -9.17
C CYS A 8 8.54 0.30 -8.04
N ARG A 9 9.82 0.57 -8.31
CA ARG A 9 10.83 0.61 -7.25
C ARG A 9 10.57 1.78 -6.29
N ALA A 10 10.18 2.93 -6.82
CA ALA A 10 9.84 4.10 -6.00
C ALA A 10 8.64 3.82 -5.09
N VAL A 11 7.61 3.16 -5.62
CA VAL A 11 6.43 2.77 -4.83
C VAL A 11 6.83 1.82 -3.70
N PHE A 12 7.60 0.79 -4.00
CA PHE A 12 8.03 -0.19 -3.00
C PHE A 12 8.97 0.44 -1.96
N HIS A 13 9.85 1.33 -2.39
CA HIS A 13 10.75 2.09 -1.51
C HIS A 13 9.94 2.91 -0.49
N GLY A 14 8.94 3.65 -0.95
CA GLY A 14 8.09 4.43 -0.07
C GLY A 14 7.31 3.56 0.91
N ALA A 15 6.77 2.43 0.45
CA ALA A 15 6.08 1.47 1.31
C ALA A 15 7.00 0.91 2.40
N THR A 16 8.23 0.59 2.04
CA THR A 16 9.23 0.09 2.98
C THR A 16 9.58 1.17 4.02
N ARG A 17 9.70 2.43 3.60
CA ARG A 17 9.94 3.55 4.54
C ARG A 17 8.79 3.68 5.54
N ILE A 18 7.55 3.59 5.07
CA ILE A 18 6.37 3.63 5.95
C ILE A 18 6.40 2.48 6.96
N ALA A 19 6.68 1.27 6.47
CA ALA A 19 6.70 0.07 7.32
C ALA A 19 7.81 0.13 8.37
N LEU A 20 8.95 0.73 8.04
CA LEU A 20 10.11 0.83 8.94
C LEU A 20 10.11 2.09 9.81
N ARG A 21 9.06 2.92 9.77
CA ARG A 21 9.07 4.21 10.47
C ARG A 21 9.27 4.11 11.99
N ASP A 22 8.91 2.98 12.58
CA ASP A 22 9.09 2.72 14.01
C ASP A 22 10.29 1.80 14.31
N GLY A 23 11.10 1.50 13.28
CA GLY A 23 12.29 0.69 13.41
C GLY A 23 12.09 -0.81 13.33
N GLN A 24 10.85 -1.30 13.24
CA GLN A 24 10.55 -2.74 13.18
C GLN A 24 9.43 -3.03 12.20
N LEU A 25 9.52 -4.21 11.55
CA LEU A 25 8.44 -4.72 10.71
C LEU A 25 7.61 -5.71 11.49
N SER A 26 6.31 -5.48 11.56
CA SER A 26 5.36 -6.47 12.07
C SER A 26 5.21 -7.60 11.05
N ASN A 27 4.66 -8.74 11.49
CA ASN A 27 4.38 -9.85 10.57
C ASN A 27 3.38 -9.46 9.49
N GLY A 28 2.37 -8.65 9.84
CA GLY A 28 1.39 -8.13 8.87
C GLY A 28 2.04 -7.23 7.84
N GLU A 29 2.92 -6.33 8.27
CA GLU A 29 3.66 -5.46 7.35
C GLU A 29 4.53 -6.26 6.40
N LYS A 30 5.25 -7.28 6.91
CA LYS A 30 6.06 -8.16 6.06
C LYS A 30 5.21 -8.84 4.98
N ARG A 31 4.04 -9.37 5.36
CA ARG A 31 3.12 -10.01 4.40
C ARG A 31 2.66 -9.04 3.33
N LEU A 32 2.34 -7.81 3.73
CA LEU A 32 1.91 -6.80 2.78
C LEU A 32 3.03 -6.38 1.83
N LEU A 33 4.25 -6.24 2.34
CA LEU A 33 5.40 -5.92 1.47
C LEU A 33 5.67 -7.04 0.48
N VAL A 34 5.58 -8.30 0.90
CA VAL A 34 5.70 -9.45 -0.02
C VAL A 34 4.60 -9.40 -1.08
N LYS A 35 3.36 -9.17 -0.67
CA LYS A 35 2.24 -9.07 -1.61
C LYS A 35 2.43 -7.91 -2.58
N LEU A 36 2.89 -6.77 -2.08
CA LEU A 36 3.13 -5.60 -2.91
C LEU A 36 4.24 -5.87 -3.93
N ALA A 37 5.33 -6.52 -3.51
CA ALA A 37 6.42 -6.88 -4.42
C ALA A 37 5.90 -7.77 -5.56
N HIS A 38 5.08 -8.76 -5.26
CA HIS A 38 4.44 -9.61 -6.27
C HIS A 38 3.52 -8.83 -7.18
N ALA A 39 2.66 -8.00 -6.62
CA ALA A 39 1.71 -7.21 -7.39
C ALA A 39 2.40 -6.23 -8.33
N LEU A 40 3.51 -5.64 -7.88
CA LEU A 40 4.34 -4.74 -8.69
C LEU A 40 5.24 -5.50 -9.67
N ARG A 41 5.25 -6.82 -9.64
CA ARG A 41 6.09 -7.69 -10.48
C ARG A 41 7.56 -7.34 -10.39
N LEU A 42 8.04 -7.10 -9.16
CA LEU A 42 9.47 -6.89 -8.92
C LEU A 42 10.23 -8.20 -9.14
N ASP A 43 11.44 -8.09 -9.70
CA ASP A 43 12.32 -9.24 -9.84
C ASP A 43 12.72 -9.78 -8.47
N GLU A 44 13.21 -11.01 -8.43
CA GLU A 44 13.52 -11.72 -7.19
C GLU A 44 14.47 -10.92 -6.27
N ASP A 45 15.44 -10.21 -6.84
CA ASP A 45 16.45 -9.46 -6.08
C ASP A 45 16.02 -8.04 -5.73
N GLU A 46 15.00 -7.49 -6.39
CA GLU A 46 14.64 -6.10 -6.22
C GLU A 46 14.14 -5.75 -4.83
N PRO A 47 13.28 -6.57 -4.19
CA PRO A 47 12.79 -6.22 -2.84
C PRO A 47 13.91 -6.01 -1.83
N LYS A 48 14.94 -6.89 -1.86
CA LYS A 48 16.07 -6.74 -0.97
C LYS A 48 16.91 -5.51 -1.31
N GLN A 49 17.15 -5.26 -2.59
CA GLN A 49 17.89 -4.08 -3.05
C GLN A 49 17.23 -2.80 -2.57
N VAL A 50 15.91 -2.73 -2.70
CA VAL A 50 15.14 -1.54 -2.29
C VAL A 50 15.13 -1.42 -0.76
N TYR A 51 14.97 -2.53 -0.04
CA TYR A 51 15.05 -2.54 1.42
C TYR A 51 16.40 -1.99 1.89
N ASP A 52 17.49 -2.49 1.33
CA ASP A 52 18.84 -2.03 1.66
C ASP A 52 19.01 -0.54 1.36
N ALA A 53 18.43 -0.05 0.26
CA ALA A 53 18.45 1.36 -0.10
C ALA A 53 17.73 2.21 0.96
N VAL A 54 16.61 1.74 1.49
CA VAL A 54 15.90 2.44 2.59
C VAL A 54 16.77 2.52 3.82
N VAL A 55 17.36 1.40 4.24
CA VAL A 55 18.21 1.33 5.44
C VAL A 55 19.44 2.24 5.29
N GLU A 56 20.02 2.30 4.10
CA GLU A 56 21.20 3.11 3.80
C GLU A 56 20.86 4.55 3.38
N GLU A 57 19.59 4.92 3.41
CA GLU A 57 19.09 6.24 3.01
C GLU A 57 19.50 6.63 1.59
N LYS A 58 19.42 5.65 0.69
CA LYS A 58 19.75 5.82 -0.73
C LYS A 58 18.49 5.81 -1.58
N SER A 59 18.62 6.33 -2.81
CA SER A 59 17.58 6.28 -3.83
C SER A 59 17.26 4.82 -4.19
N PRO A 60 16.00 4.51 -4.54
CA PRO A 60 15.62 3.14 -4.95
C PRO A 60 16.14 2.74 -6.32
N GLY A 61 16.69 3.66 -7.09
CA GLY A 61 17.01 3.42 -8.49
C GLY A 61 15.74 3.49 -9.36
N VAL A 62 15.92 3.30 -10.67
CA VAL A 62 14.82 3.35 -11.64
C VAL A 62 14.31 1.92 -11.87
N GLY A 63 13.00 1.75 -11.77
CA GLY A 63 12.35 0.46 -11.99
C GLY A 63 11.38 0.51 -13.16
N ARG A 64 10.52 -0.51 -13.23
CA ARG A 64 9.47 -0.60 -14.25
C ARG A 64 8.42 0.48 -14.03
N ARG A 65 7.95 1.06 -15.12
CA ARG A 65 6.85 2.05 -15.06
C ARG A 65 5.53 1.33 -14.81
N ILE A 66 4.68 1.96 -14.00
CA ILE A 66 3.34 1.44 -13.69
C ILE A 66 2.28 2.43 -14.21
N GLY A 67 1.31 1.91 -14.97
CA GLY A 67 0.22 2.71 -15.54
C GLY A 67 -1.03 2.73 -14.66
N ARG A 68 -2.02 3.51 -15.09
CA ARG A 68 -3.22 3.79 -14.29
C ARG A 68 -4.02 2.53 -13.95
N LEU A 69 -4.29 1.68 -14.93
CA LEU A 69 -5.05 0.45 -14.70
C LEU A 69 -4.32 -0.49 -13.74
N GLU A 70 -3.03 -0.62 -13.91
CA GLU A 70 -2.22 -1.47 -13.06
C GLU A 70 -2.19 -0.97 -11.61
N LYS A 71 -2.14 0.35 -11.41
CA LYS A 71 -2.20 0.94 -10.07
C LYS A 71 -3.47 0.52 -9.33
N GLY A 72 -4.62 0.56 -10.01
CA GLY A 72 -5.89 0.13 -9.43
C GLY A 72 -5.88 -1.35 -9.08
N MET A 73 -5.32 -2.19 -9.95
CA MET A 73 -5.20 -3.63 -9.69
C MET A 73 -4.30 -3.91 -8.49
N VAL A 74 -3.14 -3.28 -8.41
CA VAL A 74 -2.20 -3.44 -7.30
C VAL A 74 -2.87 -3.00 -5.99
N TYR A 75 -3.52 -1.85 -5.98
CA TYR A 75 -4.24 -1.35 -4.82
C TYR A 75 -5.29 -2.35 -4.33
N GLY A 76 -6.10 -2.87 -5.25
CA GLY A 76 -7.13 -3.86 -4.93
C GLY A 76 -6.55 -5.15 -4.34
N GLN A 77 -5.45 -5.64 -4.89
CA GLN A 77 -4.78 -6.85 -4.40
C GLN A 77 -4.24 -6.65 -2.97
N VAL A 78 -3.68 -5.49 -2.68
CA VAL A 78 -3.17 -5.19 -1.33
C VAL A 78 -4.32 -5.04 -0.34
N LEU A 79 -5.42 -4.37 -0.73
CA LEU A 79 -6.62 -4.28 0.10
C LEU A 79 -7.15 -5.66 0.48
N GLU A 80 -7.26 -6.55 -0.50
CA GLU A 80 -7.70 -7.94 -0.26
C GLU A 80 -6.78 -8.64 0.72
N ALA A 81 -5.47 -8.49 0.54
CA ALA A 81 -4.49 -9.12 1.45
C ALA A 81 -4.63 -8.61 2.88
N VAL A 82 -4.87 -7.31 3.07
CA VAL A 82 -5.09 -6.76 4.42
C VAL A 82 -6.33 -7.36 5.05
N LEU A 83 -7.41 -7.47 4.29
CA LEU A 83 -8.67 -8.01 4.81
C LEU A 83 -8.58 -9.48 5.18
N ILE A 84 -7.86 -10.29 4.39
CA ILE A 84 -7.86 -11.75 4.53
C ILE A 84 -6.66 -12.26 5.33
N HIS A 85 -5.49 -11.64 5.17
CA HIS A 85 -4.22 -12.23 5.63
C HIS A 85 -3.54 -11.47 6.77
N THR A 86 -4.16 -10.43 7.31
CA THR A 86 -3.60 -9.67 8.44
C THR A 86 -4.64 -9.46 9.52
N ASP A 87 -4.19 -8.92 10.66
CA ASP A 87 -5.06 -8.53 11.76
C ASP A 87 -5.70 -7.17 11.55
N ARG A 88 -5.49 -6.55 10.40
CA ARG A 88 -6.02 -5.22 10.05
C ARG A 88 -5.64 -4.17 11.09
N SER A 89 -4.38 -4.21 11.54
CA SER A 89 -3.86 -3.24 12.51
C SER A 89 -3.67 -1.86 11.87
N ASP A 90 -3.43 -0.85 12.70
CA ASP A 90 -3.18 0.50 12.21
C ASP A 90 -1.95 0.56 11.29
N ASP A 91 -0.93 -0.28 11.54
CA ASP A 91 0.27 -0.34 10.69
C ASP A 91 -0.07 -0.81 9.27
N GLU A 92 -0.87 -1.87 9.15
CA GLU A 92 -1.31 -2.37 7.84
C GLU A 92 -2.21 -1.34 7.13
N LEU A 93 -3.11 -0.70 7.87
CA LEU A 93 -3.96 0.35 7.31
C LEU A 93 -3.15 1.53 6.81
N THR A 94 -2.07 1.88 7.51
CA THR A 94 -1.18 2.96 7.09
C THR A 94 -0.50 2.65 5.76
N LEU A 95 -0.10 1.38 5.54
CA LEU A 95 0.46 0.95 4.26
C LEU A 95 -0.56 1.08 3.12
N VAL A 96 -1.80 0.70 3.37
CA VAL A 96 -2.88 0.84 2.38
C VAL A 96 -3.12 2.32 2.06
N ALA A 97 -3.18 3.17 3.08
CA ALA A 97 -3.37 4.61 2.90
C ALA A 97 -2.20 5.23 2.12
N TYR A 98 -0.97 4.78 2.38
CA TYR A 98 0.19 5.18 1.58
C TYR A 98 -0.01 4.85 0.11
N LEU A 99 -0.40 3.61 -0.20
CA LEU A 99 -0.60 3.20 -1.60
C LEU A 99 -1.69 4.01 -2.28
N ARG A 100 -2.79 4.25 -1.59
CA ARG A 100 -3.87 5.06 -2.15
C ARG A 100 -3.35 6.44 -2.57
N ARG A 101 -2.54 7.05 -1.72
CA ARG A 101 -1.97 8.36 -2.00
C ARG A 101 -0.87 8.30 -3.05
N ALA A 102 0.03 7.31 -2.95
CA ALA A 102 1.12 7.14 -3.92
C ALA A 102 0.60 6.94 -5.34
N PHE A 103 -0.51 6.22 -5.49
CA PHE A 103 -1.13 5.97 -6.79
C PHE A 103 -2.16 7.03 -7.18
N SER A 104 -2.44 7.99 -6.33
CA SER A 104 -3.50 8.99 -6.53
C SER A 104 -4.85 8.33 -6.85
N ILE A 105 -5.22 7.32 -6.07
CA ILE A 105 -6.51 6.64 -6.22
C ILE A 105 -7.61 7.61 -5.79
N SER A 106 -8.51 7.96 -6.70
CA SER A 106 -9.62 8.85 -6.42
C SER A 106 -10.67 8.18 -5.54
N ASP A 107 -11.54 8.98 -4.93
CA ASP A 107 -12.67 8.44 -4.15
C ASP A 107 -13.54 7.53 -4.98
N SER A 108 -13.77 7.89 -6.24
CA SER A 108 -14.55 7.10 -7.19
C SER A 108 -13.92 5.76 -7.49
N GLU A 109 -12.61 5.75 -7.76
CA GLU A 109 -11.85 4.52 -8.00
C GLU A 109 -11.84 3.63 -6.75
N HIS A 110 -11.62 4.23 -5.59
CA HIS A 110 -11.60 3.51 -4.32
C HIS A 110 -12.95 2.84 -4.06
N ARG A 111 -14.06 3.56 -4.27
CA ARG A 111 -15.41 2.99 -4.10
C ARG A 111 -15.67 1.83 -5.06
N ALA A 112 -15.25 1.96 -6.31
CA ALA A 112 -15.42 0.87 -7.29
C ALA A 112 -14.65 -0.38 -6.89
N ILE A 113 -13.41 -0.20 -6.44
CA ILE A 113 -12.55 -1.31 -6.00
C ILE A 113 -13.14 -1.97 -4.75
N THR A 114 -13.58 -1.19 -3.76
CA THR A 114 -14.13 -1.73 -2.52
C THR A 114 -15.45 -2.46 -2.74
N ARG A 115 -16.31 -1.98 -3.65
CA ARG A 115 -17.55 -2.68 -4.00
C ARG A 115 -17.26 -4.04 -4.61
N SER A 116 -16.28 -4.10 -5.51
CA SER A 116 -15.89 -5.35 -6.13
C SER A 116 -15.37 -6.35 -5.09
N LEU A 117 -14.52 -5.88 -4.19
CA LEU A 117 -14.00 -6.72 -3.10
C LEU A 117 -15.10 -7.20 -2.16
N ASP A 118 -16.04 -6.33 -1.80
CA ASP A 118 -17.14 -6.70 -0.91
C ASP A 118 -17.95 -7.85 -1.49
N ARG A 119 -18.25 -7.81 -2.79
CA ARG A 119 -18.96 -8.91 -3.45
C ARG A 119 -18.17 -10.21 -3.41
N GLN A 120 -16.85 -10.13 -3.65
CA GLN A 120 -15.98 -11.30 -3.64
C GLN A 120 -15.84 -11.90 -2.25
N LEU A 121 -15.88 -11.08 -1.20
CA LEU A 121 -15.58 -11.47 0.16
C LEU A 121 -16.80 -11.63 1.07
N GLU A 122 -18.02 -11.35 0.59
CA GLU A 122 -19.23 -11.37 1.42
C GLU A 122 -19.50 -12.71 2.06
N ASP A 123 -19.09 -13.81 1.42
CA ASP A 123 -19.23 -15.16 1.96
C ASP A 123 -18.10 -15.56 2.92
N THR A 124 -17.00 -14.79 2.92
CA THR A 124 -15.79 -15.10 3.67
C THR A 124 -15.64 -14.21 4.90
N ILE A 125 -16.02 -12.93 4.76
CA ILE A 125 -15.83 -11.92 5.80
C ILE A 125 -17.18 -11.30 6.14
N HIS A 126 -17.47 -11.18 7.43
CA HIS A 126 -18.71 -10.59 7.91
C HIS A 126 -18.79 -9.11 7.49
N ARG A 127 -20.00 -8.65 7.10
CA ARG A 127 -20.26 -7.28 6.66
C ARG A 127 -19.76 -6.23 7.65
N ASN A 128 -19.91 -6.48 8.96
CA ASN A 128 -19.48 -5.52 9.99
C ASN A 128 -17.96 -5.33 9.98
N VAL A 129 -17.21 -6.37 9.68
CA VAL A 129 -15.74 -6.29 9.55
C VAL A 129 -15.36 -5.42 8.37
N LEU A 130 -16.05 -5.58 7.24
CA LEU A 130 -15.82 -4.77 6.04
C LEU A 130 -16.13 -3.29 6.28
N GLN A 131 -17.25 -3.01 6.97
CA GLN A 131 -17.64 -1.63 7.30
C GLN A 131 -16.65 -0.98 8.26
N ASP A 132 -16.26 -1.70 9.31
CA ASP A 132 -15.28 -1.23 10.27
C ASP A 132 -13.94 -0.92 9.59
N PHE A 133 -13.49 -1.80 8.71
CA PHE A 133 -12.27 -1.61 7.95
C PHE A 133 -12.31 -0.33 7.12
N ARG A 134 -13.43 -0.07 6.42
CA ARG A 134 -13.58 1.15 5.61
C ARG A 134 -13.51 2.41 6.45
N MET A 135 -14.20 2.43 7.59
CA MET A 135 -14.19 3.58 8.49
C MET A 135 -12.78 3.85 9.01
N ARG A 136 -12.09 2.81 9.42
CA ARG A 136 -10.71 2.93 9.91
C ARG A 136 -9.75 3.38 8.82
N LEU A 137 -9.94 2.90 7.59
CA LEU A 137 -9.12 3.33 6.46
C LEU A 137 -9.33 4.81 6.15
N ASP A 138 -10.58 5.29 6.18
CA ASP A 138 -10.89 6.71 5.99
C ASP A 138 -10.22 7.57 7.06
N ASP A 139 -10.28 7.14 8.32
CA ASP A 139 -9.60 7.83 9.42
C ASP A 139 -8.09 7.87 9.22
N THR A 140 -7.51 6.76 8.74
CA THR A 140 -6.08 6.67 8.45
C THR A 140 -5.71 7.62 7.31
N MET A 141 -6.54 7.72 6.27
CA MET A 141 -6.31 8.65 5.17
C MET A 141 -6.25 10.10 5.64
N GLU A 142 -7.06 10.48 6.61
CA GLU A 142 -7.02 11.83 7.18
C GLU A 142 -5.71 12.10 7.92
N ARG A 143 -5.11 11.08 8.51
CA ARG A 143 -3.87 11.20 9.32
C ARG A 143 -2.58 10.98 8.55
N ILE A 144 -2.67 10.36 7.37
CA ILE A 144 -1.47 9.96 6.61
C ILE A 144 -0.59 11.14 6.21
N GLY A 145 -1.18 12.31 5.99
CA GLY A 145 -0.43 13.52 5.64
C GLY A 145 0.61 13.90 6.68
N GLY A 146 0.28 13.76 7.97
CA GLY A 146 1.23 14.03 9.05
C GLY A 146 2.41 13.06 9.05
N ILE A 147 2.15 11.78 8.74
CA ILE A 147 3.20 10.77 8.62
C ILE A 147 4.11 11.11 7.43
N PHE A 148 3.52 11.48 6.29
CA PHE A 148 4.28 11.86 5.10
C PHE A 148 5.17 13.07 5.37
N ASP A 149 4.66 14.09 6.07
CA ASP A 149 5.43 15.28 6.42
C ASP A 149 6.63 14.94 7.29
N ARG A 150 6.43 14.08 8.28
CA ARG A 150 7.52 13.66 9.18
C ARG A 150 8.60 12.87 8.46
N LEU A 151 8.24 12.10 7.45
CA LEU A 151 9.17 11.26 6.68
C LEU A 151 9.73 11.97 5.45
N GLY A 152 9.28 13.19 5.15
CA GLY A 152 9.75 13.94 4.01
C GLY A 152 9.22 13.47 2.66
N PHE A 153 8.06 12.82 2.61
CA PHE A 153 7.42 12.45 1.35
C PHE A 153 6.87 13.67 0.63
N GLN A 154 6.95 13.65 -0.69
CA GLN A 154 6.47 14.72 -1.57
C GLN A 154 5.39 14.23 -2.53
N ILE A 155 4.43 13.52 -2.01
CA ILE A 155 3.32 12.98 -2.82
C ILE A 155 1.97 13.41 -2.29
#